data_886b22a601bd6e88c0ff32135898bea0
#
_entry.id   886b22a601bd6e88c0ff32135898bea0
#
_cell.length_a   1.000
_cell.length_b   1.000
_cell.length_c   1.000
_cell.angle_alpha   90.00
_cell.angle_beta   90.00
_cell.angle_gamma   90.00
#
_symmetry.space_group_name_H-M   'P 1'
#
loop_
_entity.id
_entity.type
_entity.pdbx_description
1 polymer ?
#
loop_
_entity_poly.entity_id
_entity_poly.type
_entity_poly.pdbx_seq_one_letter_code
_entity_poly.pdbx_strand_id
1 'polypeptide(L)'
;MLKTILAISGKPGLYKLISQGKNMLIVEALSADKKRSPIYASDKVISLGDIAMYTDADEIPLSEVLESVKTKEGGNVTSLDYKKASTEELGEFMAAVLPNYDRDRVHLSDIKKLIQWYNLLVSNGVTEFVEKKED
;
A
#
# COMPACT_ATOMS: atom_id res chain seq x y z
N MET A 1 -7.07 0.54 10.44
CA MET A 1 -6.57 -0.74 9.92
C MET A 1 -5.24 -0.62 9.19
N LEU A 2 -5.11 0.30 8.23
CA LEU A 2 -3.82 0.49 7.54
C LEU A 2 -2.72 1.05 8.43
N LYS A 3 -3.06 1.65 9.57
CA LYS A 3 -2.07 2.18 10.51
C LYS A 3 -1.15 1.10 11.08
N THR A 4 -1.61 -0.15 11.13
CA THR A 4 -0.82 -1.28 11.61
C THR A 4 -0.07 -2.01 10.49
N ILE A 5 -0.24 -1.58 9.25
CA ILE A 5 0.49 -2.13 8.11
C ILE A 5 1.66 -1.19 7.82
N LEU A 6 2.87 -1.75 7.82
CA LEU A 6 4.11 -0.98 7.77
C LEU A 6 4.93 -1.31 6.54
N ALA A 7 5.54 -0.28 5.96
CA ALA A 7 6.57 -0.41 4.94
C ALA A 7 7.91 -0.06 5.60
N ILE A 8 8.91 -0.92 5.40
CA ILE A 8 10.21 -0.77 6.04
C ILE A 8 11.26 -0.50 4.98
N SER A 9 12.01 0.57 5.15
CA SER A 9 13.07 0.95 4.21
C SER A 9 14.12 -0.17 4.10
N GLY A 10 14.43 -0.55 2.88
CA GLY A 10 15.41 -1.61 2.62
C GLY A 10 14.86 -3.03 2.68
N LYS A 11 13.58 -3.20 3.04
CA LYS A 11 12.94 -4.51 3.07
C LYS A 11 11.75 -4.54 2.11
N PRO A 12 11.66 -5.54 1.23
CA PRO A 12 10.55 -5.61 0.27
C PRO A 12 9.25 -6.01 0.95
N GLY A 13 8.14 -5.61 0.34
CA GLY A 13 6.81 -6.00 0.78
C GLY A 13 6.29 -5.18 1.94
N LEU A 14 5.33 -5.75 2.63
CA LEU A 14 4.65 -5.11 3.75
C LEU A 14 4.68 -5.98 4.99
N TYR A 15 4.51 -5.34 6.14
CA TYR A 15 4.57 -6.01 7.44
C TYR A 15 3.41 -5.55 8.29
N LYS A 16 2.87 -6.47 9.09
CA LYS A 16 1.80 -6.17 10.04
C LYS A 16 2.40 -6.04 11.44
N LEU A 17 2.06 -4.97 12.14
CA LEU A 17 2.48 -4.79 13.53
C LEU A 17 1.75 -5.79 14.42
N ILE A 18 2.51 -6.62 15.14
CA ILE A 18 1.97 -7.65 16.04
C ILE A 18 2.03 -7.18 17.49
N SER A 19 3.17 -6.66 17.92
CA SER A 19 3.33 -6.16 19.27
C SER A 19 4.40 -5.09 19.32
N GLN A 20 4.39 -4.34 20.40
CA GLN A 20 5.33 -3.26 20.65
C GLN A 20 6.08 -3.55 21.94
N GLY A 21 7.40 -3.72 21.83
CA GLY A 21 8.27 -3.91 22.96
C GLY A 21 9.02 -2.64 23.28
N LYS A 22 9.94 -2.75 24.24
CA LYS A 22 10.78 -1.61 24.64
C LYS A 22 11.84 -1.37 23.55
N ASN A 23 11.76 -0.21 22.90
CA ASN A 23 12.67 0.20 21.82
C ASN A 23 12.64 -0.70 20.59
N MET A 24 11.58 -1.50 20.42
CA MET A 24 11.45 -2.36 19.25
C MET A 24 9.99 -2.67 18.95
N LEU A 25 9.73 -3.02 17.70
CA LEU A 25 8.43 -3.49 17.25
C LEU A 25 8.58 -4.92 16.77
N ILE A 26 7.58 -5.75 17.01
CA ILE A 26 7.52 -7.09 16.42
C ILE A 26 6.51 -7.04 15.28
N VAL A 27 6.97 -7.42 14.09
CA VAL A 27 6.15 -7.38 12.88
C VAL A 27 6.09 -8.75 12.24
N GLU A 28 5.02 -8.98 11.49
CA GLU A 28 4.80 -10.22 10.73
C GLU A 28 4.73 -9.87 9.25
N ALA A 29 5.53 -10.53 8.43
CA ALA A 29 5.53 -10.30 6.99
C ALA A 29 4.18 -10.68 6.38
N LEU A 30 3.67 -9.87 5.48
CA LEU A 30 2.50 -10.20 4.66
C LEU A 30 2.94 -11.08 3.51
N SER A 31 3.22 -12.33 3.82
CA SER A 31 3.70 -13.32 2.88
C SER A 31 3.19 -14.70 3.30
N ALA A 32 3.42 -15.70 2.46
CA ALA A 32 2.93 -17.05 2.72
C ALA A 32 3.54 -17.65 4.00
N ASP A 33 4.78 -17.32 4.31
CA ASP A 33 5.48 -17.85 5.50
C ASP A 33 5.15 -17.09 6.78
N LYS A 34 4.60 -15.89 6.68
CA LYS A 34 4.21 -15.03 7.82
C LYS A 34 5.30 -14.92 8.88
N LYS A 35 6.53 -14.77 8.43
CA LYS A 35 7.69 -14.70 9.31
C LYS A 35 7.65 -13.45 10.18
N ARG A 36 7.88 -13.62 11.48
CA ARG A 36 7.96 -12.51 12.43
C ARG A 36 9.41 -12.08 12.62
N SER A 37 9.60 -10.79 12.80
CA SER A 37 10.94 -10.25 13.03
C SER A 37 10.86 -8.97 13.84
N PRO A 38 11.94 -8.64 14.59
CA PRO A 38 11.98 -7.37 15.32
C PRO A 38 12.42 -6.23 14.41
N ILE A 39 11.90 -5.03 14.70
CA ILE A 39 12.33 -3.79 14.07
C ILE A 39 12.75 -2.84 15.16
N TYR A 40 13.88 -2.18 14.98
CA TYR A 40 14.45 -1.31 15.98
C TYR A 40 14.30 0.16 15.61
N ALA A 41 14.56 1.05 16.57
CA ALA A 41 14.42 2.49 16.39
C ALA A 41 15.27 3.05 15.24
N SER A 42 16.37 2.38 14.88
CA SER A 42 17.22 2.79 13.76
C SER A 42 16.61 2.49 12.39
N ASP A 43 15.61 1.62 12.33
CA ASP A 43 14.96 1.27 11.07
C ASP A 43 13.96 2.36 10.68
N LYS A 44 13.92 2.67 9.37
CA LYS A 44 12.95 3.63 8.85
C LYS A 44 11.67 2.90 8.51
N VAL A 45 10.59 3.24 9.21
CA VAL A 45 9.30 2.59 9.11
C VAL A 45 8.23 3.64 8.80
N ILE A 46 7.37 3.35 7.84
CA ILE A 46 6.24 4.19 7.50
C ILE A 46 4.96 3.36 7.59
N SER A 47 3.96 3.88 8.33
CA SER A 47 2.63 3.27 8.35
C SER A 47 1.89 3.61 7.07
N LEU A 48 1.22 2.64 6.45
CA LEU A 48 0.41 2.90 5.26
C LEU A 48 -0.74 3.87 5.57
N GLY A 49 -1.19 3.92 6.82
CA GLY A 49 -2.21 4.89 7.23
C GLY A 49 -1.75 6.34 7.16
N ASP A 50 -0.45 6.58 7.11
CA ASP A 50 0.12 7.93 7.05
C ASP A 50 0.58 8.33 5.64
N ILE A 51 0.40 7.46 4.65
CA ILE A 51 0.81 7.75 3.27
C ILE A 51 -0.34 8.39 2.51
N ALA A 52 -0.01 9.37 1.67
CA ALA A 52 -0.96 10.00 0.75
C ALA A 52 -0.35 10.08 -0.64
N MET A 53 -1.21 10.17 -1.65
CA MET A 53 -0.78 10.36 -3.03
C MET A 53 -1.16 11.75 -3.51
N TYR A 54 -0.31 12.33 -4.33
CA TYR A 54 -0.48 13.69 -4.80
C TYR A 54 -1.43 13.76 -6.00
N THR A 55 -2.31 14.77 -5.98
CA THR A 55 -3.17 15.12 -7.11
C THR A 55 -2.82 16.53 -7.57
N ASP A 56 -3.49 16.99 -8.61
CA ASP A 56 -3.36 18.38 -9.09
C ASP A 56 -4.00 19.40 -8.14
N ALA A 57 -4.70 18.93 -7.12
CA ALA A 57 -5.30 19.76 -6.07
C ALA A 57 -4.77 19.35 -4.70
N ASP A 58 -5.42 18.40 -4.05
CA ASP A 58 -5.08 17.97 -2.69
C ASP A 58 -4.39 16.61 -2.68
N GLU A 59 -3.76 16.28 -1.55
CA GLU A 59 -3.28 14.93 -1.30
C GLU A 59 -4.47 14.03 -0.95
N ILE A 60 -4.46 12.81 -1.47
CA ILE A 60 -5.49 11.82 -1.20
C ILE A 60 -4.87 10.69 -0.36
N PRO A 61 -5.46 10.33 0.78
CA PRO A 61 -4.95 9.23 1.59
C PRO A 61 -4.81 7.94 0.79
N LEU A 62 -3.74 7.20 1.02
CA LEU A 62 -3.50 5.93 0.34
C LEU A 62 -4.66 4.96 0.52
N SER A 63 -5.32 4.98 1.68
CA SER A 63 -6.50 4.15 1.95
C SER A 63 -7.61 4.35 0.91
N GLU A 64 -7.86 5.60 0.52
CA GLU A 64 -8.87 5.90 -0.50
C GLU A 64 -8.45 5.43 -1.89
N VAL A 65 -7.17 5.57 -2.21
CA VAL A 65 -6.63 5.08 -3.49
C VAL A 65 -6.72 3.56 -3.56
N LEU A 66 -6.37 2.86 -2.48
CA LEU A 66 -6.49 1.41 -2.40
C LEU A 66 -7.95 0.96 -2.53
N GLU A 67 -8.89 1.70 -1.93
CA GLU A 67 -10.31 1.40 -2.07
C GLU A 67 -10.77 1.55 -3.52
N SER A 68 -10.25 2.53 -4.24
CA SER A 68 -10.53 2.72 -5.67
C SER A 68 -9.99 1.55 -6.50
N VAL A 69 -8.79 1.05 -6.17
CA VAL A 69 -8.23 -0.13 -6.82
C VAL A 69 -9.11 -1.35 -6.57
N LYS A 70 -9.55 -1.53 -5.32
CA LYS A 70 -10.44 -2.62 -4.94
C LYS A 70 -11.74 -2.59 -5.75
N THR A 71 -12.33 -1.42 -5.89
CA THR A 71 -13.56 -1.25 -6.67
C THR A 71 -13.33 -1.61 -8.13
N LYS A 72 -12.22 -1.16 -8.70
CA LYS A 72 -11.85 -1.45 -10.10
C LYS A 72 -11.63 -2.95 -10.33
N GLU A 73 -10.99 -3.63 -9.38
CA GLU A 73 -10.60 -5.04 -9.53
C GLU A 73 -11.60 -6.02 -8.89
N GLY A 74 -12.71 -5.52 -8.38
CA GLY A 74 -13.75 -6.37 -7.79
C GLY A 74 -13.31 -7.10 -6.53
N GLY A 75 -12.36 -6.55 -5.80
CA GLY A 75 -11.84 -7.14 -4.57
C GLY A 75 -10.76 -8.20 -4.79
N ASN A 76 -10.39 -8.45 -6.03
CA ASN A 76 -9.35 -9.42 -6.39
C ASN A 76 -8.01 -8.74 -6.58
N VAL A 77 -6.93 -9.54 -6.72
CA VAL A 77 -5.63 -9.00 -7.11
C VAL A 77 -5.73 -8.38 -8.50
N THR A 78 -4.81 -7.47 -8.81
CA THR A 78 -4.86 -6.77 -10.10
C THR A 78 -4.63 -7.74 -11.27
N SER A 79 -5.33 -7.51 -12.37
CA SER A 79 -5.10 -8.24 -13.60
C SER A 79 -3.81 -7.78 -14.30
N LEU A 80 -3.36 -6.56 -13.99
CA LEU A 80 -2.14 -6.00 -14.56
C LEU A 80 -0.91 -6.52 -13.80
N ASP A 81 0.04 -7.11 -14.53
CA ASP A 81 1.32 -7.52 -13.95
C ASP A 81 2.24 -6.30 -13.92
N TYR A 82 2.40 -5.70 -12.75
CA TYR A 82 3.17 -4.47 -12.59
C TYR A 82 4.65 -4.63 -12.95
N LYS A 83 5.18 -5.85 -12.91
CA LYS A 83 6.58 -6.11 -13.26
C LYS A 83 6.82 -6.04 -14.76
N LYS A 84 5.81 -6.41 -15.55
CA LYS A 84 5.90 -6.47 -17.01
C LYS A 84 5.16 -5.32 -17.70
N ALA A 85 4.38 -4.56 -16.94
CA ALA A 85 3.55 -3.49 -17.50
C ALA A 85 4.41 -2.39 -18.14
N SER A 86 3.94 -1.88 -19.25
CA SER A 86 4.56 -0.74 -19.92
C SER A 86 4.27 0.56 -19.17
N THR A 87 5.01 1.61 -19.48
CA THR A 87 4.77 2.95 -18.94
C THR A 87 3.32 3.39 -19.20
N GLU A 88 2.82 3.12 -20.40
CA GLU A 88 1.46 3.47 -20.79
C GLU A 88 0.42 2.72 -19.96
N GLU A 89 0.62 1.41 -19.77
CA GLU A 89 -0.29 0.58 -18.99
C GLU A 89 -0.36 1.03 -17.53
N LEU A 90 0.79 1.36 -16.95
CA LEU A 90 0.84 1.86 -15.58
C LEU A 90 0.13 3.21 -15.45
N GLY A 91 0.35 4.11 -16.40
CA GLY A 91 -0.32 5.40 -16.43
C GLY A 91 -1.83 5.29 -16.58
N GLU A 92 -2.29 4.39 -17.44
CA GLU A 92 -3.72 4.14 -17.62
C GLU A 92 -4.35 3.56 -16.35
N PHE A 93 -3.66 2.63 -15.69
CA PHE A 93 -4.10 2.07 -14.42
C PHE A 93 -4.27 3.17 -13.37
N MET A 94 -3.25 4.01 -13.23
CA MET A 94 -3.27 5.09 -12.24
C MET A 94 -4.39 6.09 -12.54
N ALA A 95 -4.59 6.46 -13.80
CA ALA A 95 -5.66 7.37 -14.21
C ALA A 95 -7.05 6.77 -13.96
N ALA A 96 -7.18 5.46 -14.04
CA ALA A 96 -8.46 4.79 -13.77
C ALA A 96 -8.84 4.86 -12.30
N VAL A 97 -7.86 4.81 -11.39
CA VAL A 97 -8.14 4.83 -9.94
C VAL A 97 -8.03 6.23 -9.33
N LEU A 98 -7.26 7.12 -9.94
CA LEU A 98 -7.08 8.49 -9.46
C LEU A 98 -6.88 9.40 -10.67
N PRO A 99 -7.97 9.81 -11.36
CA PRO A 99 -7.88 10.53 -12.64
C PRO A 99 -7.03 11.81 -12.61
N ASN A 100 -7.04 12.51 -11.48
CA ASN A 100 -6.30 13.76 -11.33
C ASN A 100 -4.98 13.62 -10.61
N TYR A 101 -4.37 12.42 -10.63
CA TYR A 101 -3.07 12.25 -9.97
C TYR A 101 -2.02 13.19 -10.58
N ASP A 102 -1.12 13.67 -9.72
CA ASP A 102 -0.06 14.59 -10.16
C ASP A 102 1.02 13.80 -10.90
N ARG A 103 1.06 13.98 -12.21
CA ARG A 103 1.96 13.20 -13.09
C ARG A 103 3.43 13.56 -12.91
N ASP A 104 3.72 14.69 -12.27
CA ASP A 104 5.09 15.09 -11.98
C ASP A 104 5.61 14.51 -10.67
N ARG A 105 4.73 14.35 -9.68
CA ARG A 105 5.11 13.86 -8.35
C ARG A 105 4.82 12.38 -8.12
N VAL A 106 3.85 11.81 -8.84
CA VAL A 106 3.58 10.37 -8.77
C VAL A 106 4.37 9.69 -9.88
N HIS A 107 5.43 8.99 -9.49
CA HIS A 107 6.33 8.34 -10.43
C HIS A 107 5.88 6.92 -10.77
N LEU A 108 6.46 6.34 -11.83
CA LEU A 108 6.14 4.96 -12.21
C LEU A 108 6.44 3.97 -11.09
N SER A 109 7.53 4.21 -10.34
CA SER A 109 7.86 3.38 -9.18
C SER A 109 6.79 3.42 -8.10
N ASP A 110 6.13 4.57 -7.93
CA ASP A 110 5.04 4.71 -6.97
C ASP A 110 3.81 3.93 -7.41
N ILE A 111 3.52 3.94 -8.70
CA ILE A 111 2.40 3.17 -9.27
C ILE A 111 2.65 1.67 -9.10
N LYS A 112 3.87 1.22 -9.37
CA LYS A 112 4.24 -0.18 -9.17
C LYS A 112 4.11 -0.60 -7.70
N LYS A 113 4.53 0.26 -6.77
CA LYS A 113 4.38 0.01 -5.34
C LYS A 113 2.92 -0.06 -4.93
N LEU A 114 2.08 0.82 -5.46
CA LEU A 114 0.64 0.81 -5.18
C LEU A 114 0.04 -0.55 -5.56
N ILE A 115 0.33 -1.04 -6.75
CA ILE A 115 -0.17 -2.31 -7.25
C ILE A 115 0.36 -3.46 -6.39
N GLN A 116 1.66 -3.47 -6.12
CA GLN A 116 2.29 -4.50 -5.28
C GLN A 116 1.67 -4.56 -3.89
N TRP A 117 1.52 -3.41 -3.25
CA TRP A 117 0.95 -3.33 -1.92
C TRP A 117 -0.51 -3.77 -1.90
N TYR A 118 -1.29 -3.32 -2.88
CA TYR A 118 -2.68 -3.75 -2.99
C TYR A 118 -2.77 -5.28 -3.10
N ASN A 119 -1.96 -5.87 -3.98
CA ASN A 119 -1.95 -7.32 -4.18
C ASN A 119 -1.54 -8.07 -2.91
N LEU A 120 -0.53 -7.58 -2.19
CA LEU A 120 -0.09 -8.17 -0.93
C LEU A 120 -1.20 -8.11 0.12
N LEU A 121 -1.89 -6.98 0.24
CA LEU A 121 -2.95 -6.80 1.21
C LEU A 121 -4.11 -7.74 0.92
N VAL A 122 -4.60 -7.77 -0.30
CA VAL A 122 -5.72 -8.63 -0.70
C VAL A 122 -5.37 -10.11 -0.54
N SER A 123 -4.16 -10.50 -0.96
CA SER A 123 -3.72 -11.90 -0.86
C SER A 123 -3.59 -12.38 0.58
N ASN A 124 -3.45 -11.46 1.52
CA ASN A 124 -3.33 -11.79 2.95
C ASN A 124 -4.58 -11.44 3.75
N GLY A 125 -5.70 -11.24 3.06
CA GLY A 125 -7.00 -11.05 3.70
C GLY A 125 -7.28 -9.64 4.20
N VAL A 126 -6.42 -8.67 3.89
CA VAL A 126 -6.64 -7.27 4.27
C VAL A 126 -7.36 -6.57 3.12
N THR A 127 -8.68 -6.48 3.22
CA THR A 127 -9.54 -5.96 2.16
C THR A 127 -10.33 -4.72 2.56
N GLU A 128 -10.25 -4.30 3.82
CA GLU A 128 -10.88 -3.08 4.28
C GLU A 128 -9.82 -1.99 4.41
N PHE A 129 -9.86 -1.01 3.53
CA PHE A 129 -8.86 0.05 3.49
C PHE A 129 -9.34 1.35 4.11
N VAL A 130 -10.64 1.61 4.06
CA VAL A 130 -11.24 2.81 4.61
C VAL A 130 -12.05 2.42 5.85
N GLU A 131 -11.79 3.11 6.97
CA GLU A 131 -12.57 2.89 8.18
C GLU A 131 -13.99 3.36 7.96
N LYS A 132 -14.96 2.48 8.27
CA LYS A 132 -16.36 2.87 8.29
C LYS A 132 -16.61 3.70 9.53
N LYS A 133 -17.05 4.93 9.33
CA LYS A 133 -17.51 5.74 10.45
C LYS A 133 -18.85 5.15 10.90
N GLU A 134 -18.90 4.77 12.17
CA GLU A 134 -20.17 4.43 12.78
C GLU A 134 -20.91 5.73 13.04
N ASP A 135 -22.13 5.78 12.50
CA ASP A 135 -23.03 6.91 12.75
C ASP A 135 -23.71 6.74 14.12
#